data_2b048ccd83f45befd4bb40b2488b3de1
#
_entry.id   2b048ccd83f45befd4bb40b2488b3de1
#
_cell.length_a   1.000
_cell.length_b   1.000
_cell.length_c   1.000
_cell.angle_alpha   90.00
_cell.angle_beta   90.00
_cell.angle_gamma   90.00
#
_symmetry.space_group_name_H-M   'P 1'
#
loop_
_entity.id
_entity.type
_entity.pdbx_description
1 polymer ?
#
loop_
_entity_poly.entity_id
_entity_poly.type
_entity_poly.pdbx_seq_one_letter_code
_entity_poly.pdbx_strand_id
1 'polypeptide(L)'
;MKPHFHKVPVTLQSSFSIRHDIKPDFGNIWHYHPELELHYVIKGEGLRFIGDNISNFEPDEMILLGENLPHTWRCKDEYFQNNPDLNTEAMVIHFLPDCLGKYMLTLPEAYLIPKLFEKAKNGMVIHGKAKDKLVDLMRAAVDATNLDRIIILLSILKTLAETDEYSTIVTSKNTFYQSNESETLRINKICNYTLSNYKKDITLEEVASLSNLSVTSFCRYFKLMTKKTFYDFLIEIRVSHACRFLIENKLPTEMICFDCGFNNVSNFYRHFKKVTGMTPLDYKRKYLN
;
A
#
# COMPACT_ATOMS: atom_id res chain seq x y z
N MET A 1 -8.03 8.86 19.80
CA MET A 1 -6.65 8.79 19.27
C MET A 1 -6.72 9.12 17.79
N LYS A 2 -5.87 10.03 17.26
CA LYS A 2 -5.91 10.34 15.80
C LYS A 2 -5.15 9.24 15.05
N PRO A 3 -5.70 8.69 13.95
CA PRO A 3 -5.00 7.69 13.15
C PRO A 3 -3.80 8.30 12.41
N HIS A 4 -2.74 7.52 12.26
CA HIS A 4 -1.56 7.92 11.52
C HIS A 4 -1.70 7.52 10.05
N PHE A 5 -1.28 8.39 9.14
CA PHE A 5 -1.15 7.99 7.74
C PHE A 5 -0.02 6.95 7.62
N HIS A 6 -0.33 5.79 7.07
CA HIS A 6 0.63 4.75 6.77
C HIS A 6 0.80 4.63 5.26
N LYS A 7 2.02 4.82 4.77
CA LYS A 7 2.30 4.53 3.38
C LYS A 7 2.62 3.05 3.24
N VAL A 8 1.74 2.34 2.56
CA VAL A 8 1.99 0.95 2.19
C VAL A 8 3.24 0.90 1.29
N PRO A 9 4.23 0.05 1.59
CA PRO A 9 5.39 -0.13 0.72
C PRO A 9 4.93 -0.76 -0.59
N VAL A 10 4.68 0.05 -1.61
CA VAL A 10 4.46 -0.44 -2.98
C VAL A 10 5.81 -0.52 -3.65
N THR A 11 6.19 -1.70 -4.10
CA THR A 11 7.28 -1.82 -5.07
C THR A 11 6.72 -1.35 -6.41
N LEU A 12 7.36 -0.37 -7.02
CA LEU A 12 6.94 0.17 -8.33
C LEU A 12 7.07 -0.87 -9.47
N GLN A 13 7.45 -2.07 -9.14
CA GLN A 13 7.50 -3.23 -10.05
C GLN A 13 6.18 -4.01 -10.08
N SER A 14 5.21 -3.65 -9.24
CA SER A 14 3.92 -4.33 -9.18
C SER A 14 2.78 -3.33 -8.98
N SER A 15 1.66 -3.58 -9.65
CA SER A 15 0.44 -2.75 -9.55
C SER A 15 -0.26 -2.88 -8.19
N PHE A 16 0.04 -3.92 -7.42
CA PHE A 16 -0.47 -4.16 -6.08
C PHE A 16 0.56 -4.95 -5.26
N SER A 17 0.46 -4.91 -3.94
CA SER A 17 1.29 -5.73 -3.05
C SER A 17 0.49 -6.89 -2.48
N ILE A 18 1.14 -8.04 -2.35
CA ILE A 18 0.67 -9.13 -1.50
C ILE A 18 1.81 -9.54 -0.59
N ARG A 19 1.49 -9.81 0.67
CA ARG A 19 2.44 -10.27 1.67
C ARG A 19 1.83 -11.45 2.42
N HIS A 20 2.69 -12.39 2.77
CA HIS A 20 2.44 -13.40 3.78
C HIS A 20 3.36 -13.07 4.95
N ASP A 21 2.80 -12.53 6.01
CA ASP A 21 3.52 -12.01 7.17
C ASP A 21 3.42 -12.98 8.34
N ILE A 22 4.56 -13.36 8.91
CA ILE A 22 4.65 -14.07 10.19
C ILE A 22 5.43 -13.16 11.13
N LYS A 23 4.81 -12.71 12.23
CA LYS A 23 5.36 -11.73 13.15
C LYS A 23 4.99 -12.06 14.59
N PRO A 24 5.74 -11.56 15.59
CA PRO A 24 5.32 -11.71 16.99
C PRO A 24 3.91 -11.17 17.27
N ASP A 25 3.55 -10.06 16.65
CA ASP A 25 2.24 -9.41 16.76
C ASP A 25 1.92 -8.60 15.49
N PHE A 26 0.66 -8.17 15.32
CA PHE A 26 0.26 -7.31 14.19
C PHE A 26 0.62 -5.82 14.40
N GLY A 27 1.22 -5.47 15.51
CA GLY A 27 1.42 -4.08 15.91
C GLY A 27 0.19 -3.51 16.63
N ASN A 28 0.25 -2.22 16.94
CA ASN A 28 -0.83 -1.51 17.65
C ASN A 28 -0.99 -0.07 17.14
N ILE A 29 -0.50 0.21 15.93
CA ILE A 29 -0.55 1.56 15.38
C ILE A 29 -1.88 1.78 14.68
N TRP A 30 -2.70 2.66 15.25
CA TRP A 30 -3.91 3.16 14.61
C TRP A 30 -3.56 3.98 13.38
N HIS A 31 -3.91 3.48 12.19
CA HIS A 31 -3.46 4.07 10.92
C HIS A 31 -4.53 4.01 9.83
N TYR A 32 -4.28 4.72 8.74
CA TYR A 32 -5.06 4.69 7.51
C TYR A 32 -4.14 4.88 6.29
N HIS A 33 -4.57 4.44 5.14
CA HIS A 33 -3.87 4.56 3.86
C HIS A 33 -4.86 4.60 2.69
N PRO A 34 -4.45 5.11 1.50
CA PRO A 34 -5.34 5.25 0.34
C PRO A 34 -5.63 3.93 -0.39
N GLU A 35 -4.85 2.89 -0.12
CA GLU A 35 -5.06 1.58 -0.72
C GLU A 35 -6.28 0.90 -0.08
N LEU A 36 -6.99 0.07 -0.86
CA LEU A 36 -7.84 -0.96 -0.28
C LEU A 36 -6.95 -2.06 0.29
N GLU A 37 -7.39 -2.68 1.38
CA GLU A 37 -6.70 -3.78 2.03
C GLU A 37 -7.61 -4.99 2.17
N LEU A 38 -7.20 -6.12 1.59
CA LEU A 38 -7.80 -7.42 1.90
C LEU A 38 -6.88 -8.13 2.88
N HIS A 39 -7.34 -8.28 4.12
CA HIS A 39 -6.62 -8.87 5.24
C HIS A 39 -7.24 -10.21 5.62
N TYR A 40 -6.43 -11.27 5.63
CA TYR A 40 -6.83 -12.59 6.10
C TYR A 40 -5.95 -13.02 7.26
N VAL A 41 -6.53 -13.20 8.43
CA VAL A 41 -5.88 -13.67 9.65
C VAL A 41 -5.78 -15.19 9.63
N ILE A 42 -4.56 -15.73 9.58
CA ILE A 42 -4.30 -17.17 9.64
C ILE A 42 -4.10 -17.58 11.10
N LYS A 43 -3.30 -16.79 11.85
CA LYS A 43 -3.04 -16.95 13.28
C LYS A 43 -3.05 -15.59 13.97
N GLY A 44 -3.52 -15.56 15.18
CA GLY A 44 -3.57 -14.39 16.02
C GLY A 44 -4.98 -14.08 16.47
N GLU A 45 -5.07 -13.52 17.65
CA GLU A 45 -6.35 -13.12 18.26
C GLU A 45 -6.17 -11.86 19.11
N GLY A 46 -7.25 -11.10 19.27
CA GLY A 46 -7.21 -9.87 20.02
C GLY A 46 -8.38 -8.95 19.68
N LEU A 47 -8.12 -7.64 19.73
CA LEU A 47 -9.08 -6.60 19.39
C LEU A 47 -8.71 -5.96 18.05
N ARG A 48 -9.69 -5.81 17.18
CA ARG A 48 -9.58 -4.96 16.00
C ARG A 48 -10.34 -3.67 16.20
N PHE A 49 -9.77 -2.62 15.70
CA PHE A 49 -10.37 -1.29 15.66
C PHE A 49 -10.51 -0.93 14.18
N ILE A 50 -11.73 -0.70 13.71
CA ILE A 50 -12.01 -0.34 12.31
C ILE A 50 -13.05 0.76 12.30
N GLY A 51 -12.66 1.97 11.88
CA GLY A 51 -13.51 3.16 11.98
C GLY A 51 -13.91 3.43 13.42
N ASP A 52 -15.21 3.39 13.72
CA ASP A 52 -15.79 3.54 15.05
C ASP A 52 -16.09 2.19 15.74
N ASN A 53 -15.83 1.07 15.08
CA ASN A 53 -16.10 -0.26 15.60
C ASN A 53 -14.89 -0.83 16.33
N ILE A 54 -15.15 -1.42 17.50
CA ILE A 54 -14.18 -2.18 18.29
C ILE A 54 -14.78 -3.57 18.50
N SER A 55 -14.07 -4.60 18.03
CA SER A 55 -14.52 -5.98 18.17
C SER A 55 -13.35 -6.95 18.25
N ASN A 56 -13.60 -8.17 18.66
CA ASN A 56 -12.58 -9.21 18.63
C ASN A 56 -12.29 -9.63 17.20
N PHE A 57 -11.05 -10.05 16.95
CA PHE A 57 -10.66 -10.81 15.79
C PHE A 57 -10.09 -12.16 16.22
N GLU A 58 -10.25 -13.14 15.36
CA GLU A 58 -9.85 -14.54 15.58
C GLU A 58 -9.20 -15.11 14.30
N PRO A 59 -8.51 -16.25 14.40
CA PRO A 59 -8.06 -16.96 13.21
C PRO A 59 -9.19 -17.22 12.22
N ASP A 60 -8.85 -17.26 10.95
CA ASP A 60 -9.78 -17.46 9.82
C ASP A 60 -10.71 -16.28 9.52
N GLU A 61 -10.43 -15.09 10.07
CA GLU A 61 -11.15 -13.88 9.73
C GLU A 61 -10.61 -13.23 8.47
N MET A 62 -11.49 -12.83 7.55
CA MET A 62 -11.15 -12.09 6.34
C MET A 62 -11.92 -10.79 6.27
N ILE A 63 -11.20 -9.69 6.07
CA ILE A 63 -11.79 -8.34 6.01
C ILE A 63 -11.28 -7.60 4.77
N LEU A 64 -12.20 -6.96 4.05
CA LEU A 64 -11.88 -5.94 3.05
C LEU A 64 -12.09 -4.55 3.66
N LEU A 65 -11.04 -3.76 3.70
CA LEU A 65 -11.03 -2.36 4.11
C LEU A 65 -10.97 -1.45 2.90
N GLY A 66 -11.78 -0.41 2.88
CA GLY A 66 -11.79 0.60 1.84
C GLY A 66 -10.71 1.67 2.04
N GLU A 67 -10.58 2.52 1.03
CA GLU A 67 -9.65 3.65 1.04
C GLU A 67 -9.82 4.50 2.31
N ASN A 68 -8.69 4.84 2.93
CA ASN A 68 -8.61 5.75 4.06
C ASN A 68 -9.46 5.35 5.29
N LEU A 69 -9.94 4.11 5.36
CA LEU A 69 -10.64 3.61 6.54
C LEU A 69 -9.63 3.37 7.67
N PRO A 70 -9.71 4.13 8.79
CA PRO A 70 -8.76 3.94 9.89
C PRO A 70 -8.93 2.57 10.55
N HIS A 71 -7.81 1.90 10.79
CA HIS A 71 -7.82 0.55 11.35
C HIS A 71 -6.55 0.18 12.11
N THR A 72 -6.64 -0.84 12.93
CA THR A 72 -5.53 -1.55 13.56
C THR A 72 -6.01 -2.87 14.16
N TRP A 73 -5.09 -3.83 14.26
CA TRP A 73 -5.25 -5.07 15.01
C TRP A 73 -4.32 -5.02 16.24
N ARG A 74 -4.87 -5.17 17.43
CA ARG A 74 -4.11 -5.29 18.66
C ARG A 74 -4.25 -6.70 19.20
N CYS A 75 -3.18 -7.46 19.14
CA CYS A 75 -3.13 -8.81 19.73
C CYS A 75 -3.32 -8.75 21.26
N LYS A 76 -3.68 -9.87 21.87
CA LYS A 76 -3.71 -10.03 23.31
C LYS A 76 -2.34 -9.74 23.93
N ASP A 77 -2.32 -9.32 25.19
CA ASP A 77 -1.09 -8.90 25.88
C ASP A 77 -0.01 -10.01 25.94
N GLU A 78 -0.40 -11.27 25.85
CA GLU A 78 0.50 -12.44 25.79
C GLU A 78 1.44 -12.41 24.59
N TYR A 79 1.01 -11.85 23.46
CA TYR A 79 1.82 -11.71 22.24
C TYR A 79 2.98 -10.72 22.39
N PHE A 80 2.88 -9.78 23.36
CA PHE A 80 3.92 -8.78 23.62
C PHE A 80 4.94 -9.20 24.68
N GLN A 81 4.84 -10.42 25.22
CA GLN A 81 5.72 -10.95 26.26
C GLN A 81 6.95 -11.69 25.74
N ASN A 82 7.30 -11.53 24.46
CA ASN A 82 8.40 -12.22 23.79
C ASN A 82 8.32 -13.77 23.93
N ASN A 83 7.12 -14.32 23.90
CA ASN A 83 6.93 -15.77 23.87
C ASN A 83 7.20 -16.29 22.44
N PRO A 84 8.25 -17.12 22.23
CA PRO A 84 8.60 -17.61 20.90
C PRO A 84 7.56 -18.56 20.29
N ASP A 85 6.66 -19.13 21.10
CA ASP A 85 5.60 -20.03 20.66
C ASP A 85 4.36 -19.28 20.18
N LEU A 86 4.24 -17.99 20.52
CA LEU A 86 3.16 -17.12 20.08
C LEU A 86 3.63 -16.25 18.92
N ASN A 87 3.00 -16.44 17.77
CA ASN A 87 3.17 -15.57 16.61
C ASN A 87 1.83 -15.32 15.93
N THR A 88 1.78 -14.25 15.17
CA THR A 88 0.68 -13.94 14.27
C THR A 88 1.05 -14.30 12.85
N GLU A 89 0.06 -14.67 12.07
CA GLU A 89 0.22 -15.00 10.65
C GLU A 89 -0.94 -14.44 9.86
N ALA A 90 -0.65 -13.68 8.80
CA ALA A 90 -1.67 -13.11 7.93
C ALA A 90 -1.21 -13.03 6.47
N MET A 91 -2.16 -13.13 5.56
CA MET A 91 -1.97 -12.69 4.17
C MET A 91 -2.67 -11.35 3.99
N VAL A 92 -1.98 -10.41 3.34
CA VAL A 92 -2.47 -9.04 3.17
C VAL A 92 -2.23 -8.57 1.74
N ILE A 93 -3.31 -8.17 1.07
CA ILE A 93 -3.25 -7.54 -0.25
C ILE A 93 -3.57 -6.05 -0.11
N HIS A 94 -2.71 -5.19 -0.69
CA HIS A 94 -2.98 -3.76 -0.82
C HIS A 94 -2.98 -3.37 -2.29
N PHE A 95 -3.97 -2.61 -2.69
CA PHE A 95 -4.07 -2.09 -4.05
C PHE A 95 -4.79 -0.74 -4.08
N LEU A 96 -4.35 0.16 -4.95
CA LEU A 96 -5.08 1.40 -5.23
C LEU A 96 -6.30 1.09 -6.12
N PRO A 97 -7.40 1.84 -6.01
CA PRO A 97 -8.57 1.67 -6.87
C PRO A 97 -8.24 1.68 -8.36
N ASP A 98 -7.28 2.50 -8.76
CA ASP A 98 -6.85 2.67 -10.14
C ASP A 98 -5.55 1.92 -10.50
N CYS A 99 -5.15 0.93 -9.70
CA CYS A 99 -3.91 0.18 -9.90
C CYS A 99 -3.82 -0.56 -11.25
N LEU A 100 -4.96 -0.89 -11.86
CA LEU A 100 -5.07 -1.49 -13.19
C LEU A 100 -5.34 -0.45 -14.29
N GLY A 101 -5.23 0.83 -13.95
CA GLY A 101 -5.50 1.96 -14.85
C GLY A 101 -6.94 2.46 -14.77
N LYS A 102 -7.11 3.78 -14.88
CA LYS A 102 -8.42 4.44 -14.72
C LYS A 102 -9.48 3.96 -15.72
N TYR A 103 -9.07 3.61 -16.92
CA TYR A 103 -9.99 3.15 -17.97
C TYR A 103 -10.65 1.80 -17.64
N MET A 104 -9.97 0.93 -16.90
CA MET A 104 -10.53 -0.37 -16.51
C MET A 104 -11.84 -0.21 -15.73
N LEU A 105 -11.93 0.76 -14.83
CA LEU A 105 -13.13 1.02 -14.03
C LEU A 105 -14.30 1.60 -14.82
N THR A 106 -14.06 2.08 -16.06
CA THR A 106 -15.08 2.63 -16.95
C THR A 106 -15.66 1.61 -17.93
N LEU A 107 -15.10 0.39 -17.96
CA LEU A 107 -15.60 -0.68 -18.81
C LEU A 107 -16.99 -1.15 -18.33
N PRO A 108 -17.91 -1.42 -19.24
CA PRO A 108 -19.25 -1.94 -18.89
C PRO A 108 -19.19 -3.20 -18.02
N GLU A 109 -18.25 -4.09 -18.26
CA GLU A 109 -18.06 -5.34 -17.51
C GLU A 109 -17.54 -5.11 -16.08
N ALA A 110 -16.91 -3.97 -15.81
CA ALA A 110 -16.36 -3.62 -14.51
C ALA A 110 -17.35 -2.88 -13.59
N TYR A 111 -18.61 -2.70 -13.96
CA TYR A 111 -19.59 -1.85 -13.27
C TYR A 111 -19.83 -2.21 -11.78
N LEU A 112 -19.53 -3.43 -11.38
CA LEU A 112 -19.62 -3.87 -9.98
C LEU A 112 -18.43 -3.44 -9.12
N ILE A 113 -17.26 -3.20 -9.71
CA ILE A 113 -16.03 -2.89 -8.97
C ILE A 113 -16.11 -1.54 -8.25
N PRO A 114 -16.54 -0.43 -8.87
CA PRO A 114 -16.74 0.83 -8.15
C PRO A 114 -17.76 0.70 -7.00
N LYS A 115 -18.81 -0.10 -7.18
CA LYS A 115 -19.80 -0.38 -6.12
C LYS A 115 -19.18 -1.15 -4.95
N LEU A 116 -18.29 -2.12 -5.24
CA LEU A 116 -17.52 -2.82 -4.23
C LEU A 116 -16.67 -1.84 -3.41
N PHE A 117 -15.95 -0.92 -4.08
CA PHE A 117 -15.11 0.06 -3.38
C PHE A 117 -15.93 0.97 -2.46
N GLU A 118 -17.13 1.39 -2.87
CA GLU A 118 -18.04 2.14 -2.00
C GLU A 118 -18.51 1.32 -0.78
N LYS A 119 -18.83 0.04 -0.97
CA LYS A 119 -19.20 -0.86 0.14
C LYS A 119 -18.00 -1.04 1.12
N ALA A 120 -16.80 -1.21 0.59
CA ALA A 120 -15.58 -1.42 1.36
C ALA A 120 -15.22 -0.23 2.29
N LYS A 121 -15.70 0.99 2.01
CA LYS A 121 -15.52 2.15 2.90
C LYS A 121 -16.08 1.93 4.30
N ASN A 122 -17.00 1.00 4.47
CA ASN A 122 -17.55 0.64 5.77
C ASN A 122 -16.89 -0.62 6.38
N GLY A 123 -15.86 -1.16 5.75
CA GLY A 123 -15.28 -2.44 6.13
C GLY A 123 -16.24 -3.61 5.88
N MET A 124 -15.76 -4.66 5.26
CA MET A 124 -16.56 -5.86 4.93
C MET A 124 -15.89 -7.09 5.52
N VAL A 125 -16.56 -7.79 6.43
CA VAL A 125 -16.15 -9.14 6.88
C VAL A 125 -16.68 -10.13 5.89
N ILE A 126 -15.83 -10.91 5.26
CA ILE A 126 -16.19 -11.88 4.22
C ILE A 126 -16.37 -13.26 4.83
N HIS A 127 -17.41 -13.96 4.41
CA HIS A 127 -17.80 -15.26 4.95
C HIS A 127 -17.96 -16.33 3.86
N GLY A 128 -18.26 -17.55 4.28
CA GLY A 128 -18.77 -18.64 3.45
C GLY A 128 -17.82 -19.02 2.30
N LYS A 129 -18.41 -19.49 1.21
CA LYS A 129 -17.68 -19.96 0.03
C LYS A 129 -16.87 -18.88 -0.66
N ALA A 130 -17.32 -17.64 -0.58
CA ALA A 130 -16.56 -16.51 -1.13
C ALA A 130 -15.22 -16.36 -0.40
N LYS A 131 -15.22 -16.46 0.95
CA LYS A 131 -13.99 -16.44 1.75
C LYS A 131 -13.06 -17.58 1.36
N ASP A 132 -13.55 -18.82 1.28
CA ASP A 132 -12.73 -20.00 0.95
C ASP A 132 -12.03 -19.81 -0.40
N LYS A 133 -12.78 -19.37 -1.41
CA LYS A 133 -12.24 -19.07 -2.74
C LYS A 133 -11.20 -17.94 -2.71
N LEU A 134 -11.42 -16.90 -1.92
CA LEU A 134 -10.48 -15.80 -1.77
C LEU A 134 -9.19 -16.25 -1.07
N VAL A 135 -9.25 -17.13 -0.08
CA VAL A 135 -8.08 -17.72 0.56
C VAL A 135 -7.20 -18.44 -0.47
N ASP A 136 -7.81 -19.26 -1.35
CA ASP A 136 -7.06 -19.96 -2.41
C ASP A 136 -6.43 -18.99 -3.41
N LEU A 137 -7.16 -17.94 -3.81
CA LEU A 137 -6.65 -16.90 -4.68
C LEU A 137 -5.50 -16.10 -4.02
N MET A 138 -5.62 -15.77 -2.73
CA MET A 138 -4.56 -15.09 -1.98
C MET A 138 -3.30 -15.93 -1.88
N ARG A 139 -3.43 -17.23 -1.61
CA ARG A 139 -2.30 -18.17 -1.61
C ARG A 139 -1.62 -18.22 -2.97
N ALA A 140 -2.40 -18.39 -4.04
CA ALA A 140 -1.87 -18.40 -5.39
C ALA A 140 -1.17 -17.07 -5.75
N ALA A 141 -1.66 -15.93 -5.26
CA ALA A 141 -1.09 -14.62 -5.54
C ALA A 141 0.29 -14.40 -4.90
N VAL A 142 0.62 -15.09 -3.78
CA VAL A 142 1.92 -14.98 -3.10
C VAL A 142 3.06 -15.39 -4.03
N ASP A 143 2.89 -16.48 -4.76
CA ASP A 143 3.91 -17.07 -5.64
C ASP A 143 3.76 -16.63 -7.11
N ALA A 144 2.67 -15.96 -7.45
CA ALA A 144 2.37 -15.54 -8.82
C ALA A 144 3.32 -14.44 -9.30
N THR A 145 3.63 -14.49 -10.59
CA THR A 145 4.49 -13.49 -11.27
C THR A 145 3.80 -12.93 -12.51
N ASN A 146 4.28 -11.80 -13.00
CA ASN A 146 3.86 -11.21 -14.27
C ASN A 146 2.32 -11.04 -14.40
N LEU A 147 1.74 -11.46 -15.52
CA LEU A 147 0.31 -11.34 -15.80
C LEU A 147 -0.58 -12.18 -14.88
N ASP A 148 -0.08 -13.31 -14.37
CA ASP A 148 -0.84 -14.15 -13.45
C ASP A 148 -1.26 -13.39 -12.21
N ARG A 149 -0.40 -12.48 -11.71
CA ARG A 149 -0.75 -11.60 -10.59
C ARG A 149 -1.98 -10.73 -10.89
N ILE A 150 -2.03 -10.16 -12.11
CA ILE A 150 -3.16 -9.31 -12.53
C ILE A 150 -4.43 -10.14 -12.69
N ILE A 151 -4.33 -11.33 -13.30
CA ILE A 151 -5.45 -12.26 -13.47
C ILE A 151 -6.03 -12.67 -12.10
N ILE A 152 -5.15 -12.98 -11.14
CA ILE A 152 -5.59 -13.34 -9.78
C ILE A 152 -6.24 -12.13 -9.09
N LEU A 153 -5.67 -10.92 -9.18
CA LEU A 153 -6.31 -9.73 -8.61
C LEU A 153 -7.69 -9.47 -9.21
N LEU A 154 -7.85 -9.61 -10.54
CA LEU A 154 -9.16 -9.51 -11.19
C LEU A 154 -10.14 -10.58 -10.70
N SER A 155 -9.66 -11.81 -10.47
CA SER A 155 -10.46 -12.89 -9.91
C SER A 155 -10.90 -12.63 -8.46
N ILE A 156 -10.02 -12.01 -7.66
CA ILE A 156 -10.33 -11.54 -6.30
C ILE A 156 -11.38 -10.43 -6.35
N LEU A 157 -11.17 -9.39 -7.19
CA LEU A 157 -12.12 -8.29 -7.33
C LEU A 157 -13.48 -8.78 -7.81
N LYS A 158 -13.52 -9.69 -8.79
CA LYS A 158 -14.75 -10.32 -9.26
C LYS A 158 -15.48 -11.05 -8.12
N THR A 159 -14.78 -11.90 -7.38
CA THR A 159 -15.37 -12.67 -6.28
C THR A 159 -15.94 -11.75 -5.20
N LEU A 160 -15.19 -10.69 -4.80
CA LEU A 160 -15.64 -9.69 -3.83
C LEU A 160 -16.83 -8.87 -4.34
N ALA A 161 -16.86 -8.53 -5.63
CA ALA A 161 -17.90 -7.70 -6.22
C ALA A 161 -19.25 -8.44 -6.42
N GLU A 162 -19.18 -9.75 -6.67
CA GLU A 162 -20.35 -10.59 -6.97
C GLU A 162 -20.94 -11.28 -5.73
N THR A 163 -20.22 -11.29 -4.58
CA THR A 163 -20.71 -11.98 -3.39
C THR A 163 -21.66 -11.14 -2.56
N ASP A 164 -22.64 -11.82 -1.95
CA ASP A 164 -23.45 -11.29 -0.85
C ASP A 164 -23.06 -11.92 0.50
N GLU A 165 -22.04 -12.79 0.53
CA GLU A 165 -21.53 -13.45 1.73
C GLU A 165 -20.59 -12.53 2.52
N TYR A 166 -21.08 -11.38 2.97
CA TYR A 166 -20.35 -10.43 3.81
C TYR A 166 -21.25 -9.73 4.82
N SER A 167 -20.63 -9.20 5.87
CA SER A 167 -21.26 -8.27 6.81
C SER A 167 -20.46 -6.96 6.91
N THR A 168 -21.17 -5.85 7.12
CA THR A 168 -20.55 -4.52 7.22
C THR A 168 -20.15 -4.23 8.67
N ILE A 169 -18.97 -3.64 8.85
CA ILE A 169 -18.40 -3.37 10.20
C ILE A 169 -18.86 -2.02 10.72
N VAL A 170 -18.69 -0.93 9.96
CA VAL A 170 -19.00 0.45 10.38
C VAL A 170 -20.44 0.75 10.04
N THR A 171 -21.22 1.10 11.06
CA THR A 171 -22.65 1.37 10.92
C THR A 171 -23.00 2.86 10.95
N SER A 172 -22.14 3.70 11.53
CA SER A 172 -22.38 5.14 11.59
C SER A 172 -21.83 5.86 10.36
N LYS A 173 -22.73 6.51 9.65
CA LYS A 173 -22.33 7.40 8.56
C LYS A 173 -21.60 8.63 9.13
N ASN A 174 -20.30 8.78 8.85
CA ASN A 174 -19.68 10.10 8.64
C ASN A 174 -19.02 10.90 9.76
N THR A 175 -18.58 10.38 10.88
CA THR A 175 -17.92 11.31 11.83
C THR A 175 -16.39 11.30 11.80
N PHE A 176 -15.77 10.21 11.37
CA PHE A 176 -14.30 10.08 11.39
C PHE A 176 -13.60 10.60 10.14
N TYR A 177 -14.27 10.61 8.99
CA TYR A 177 -13.67 11.00 7.72
C TYR A 177 -13.48 12.52 7.56
N GLN A 178 -14.28 13.35 8.23
CA GLN A 178 -14.23 14.80 8.06
C GLN A 178 -13.02 15.48 8.73
N SER A 179 -12.43 14.87 9.76
CA SER A 179 -11.29 15.48 10.46
C SER A 179 -9.92 15.23 9.80
N ASN A 180 -9.82 14.24 8.89
CA ASN A 180 -8.57 13.83 8.26
C ASN A 180 -8.51 14.07 6.74
N GLU A 181 -9.62 14.47 6.12
CA GLU A 181 -9.66 14.74 4.68
C GLU A 181 -8.64 15.79 4.28
N SER A 182 -8.48 16.85 5.06
CA SER A 182 -7.49 17.90 4.80
C SER A 182 -6.05 17.40 4.91
N GLU A 183 -5.73 16.49 5.82
CA GLU A 183 -4.40 15.89 5.97
C GLU A 183 -4.13 14.87 4.85
N THR A 184 -5.12 14.05 4.50
CA THR A 184 -5.05 13.13 3.36
C THR A 184 -4.89 13.89 2.04
N LEU A 185 -5.66 14.93 1.81
CA LEU A 185 -5.51 15.79 0.64
C LEU A 185 -4.15 16.47 0.60
N ARG A 186 -3.64 16.91 1.74
CA ARG A 186 -2.31 17.54 1.84
C ARG A 186 -1.19 16.58 1.48
N ILE A 187 -1.14 15.38 2.06
CA ILE A 187 -0.09 14.40 1.76
C ILE A 187 -0.20 13.90 0.32
N ASN A 188 -1.42 13.64 -0.18
CA ASN A 188 -1.64 13.25 -1.57
C ASN A 188 -1.18 14.32 -2.54
N LYS A 189 -1.41 15.62 -2.25
CA LYS A 189 -0.91 16.74 -3.05
C LYS A 189 0.61 16.72 -3.15
N ILE A 190 1.31 16.50 -2.03
CA ILE A 190 2.77 16.38 -1.99
C ILE A 190 3.25 15.17 -2.80
N CYS A 191 2.65 14.01 -2.58
CA CYS A 191 3.00 12.77 -3.29
C CYS A 191 2.78 12.91 -4.80
N ASN A 192 1.61 13.40 -5.23
CA ASN A 192 1.29 13.59 -6.64
C ASN A 192 2.21 14.61 -7.31
N TYR A 193 2.50 15.73 -6.63
CA TYR A 193 3.47 16.70 -7.11
C TYR A 193 4.83 16.06 -7.33
N THR A 194 5.31 15.29 -6.35
CA THR A 194 6.62 14.62 -6.42
C THR A 194 6.66 13.60 -7.56
N LEU A 195 5.61 12.79 -7.72
CA LEU A 195 5.48 11.81 -8.81
C LEU A 195 5.47 12.47 -10.19
N SER A 196 4.84 13.64 -10.32
CA SER A 196 4.79 14.37 -11.60
C SER A 196 6.07 15.14 -11.93
N ASN A 197 6.90 15.45 -10.92
CA ASN A 197 8.07 16.32 -11.08
C ASN A 197 9.40 15.67 -10.67
N TYR A 198 9.45 14.37 -10.40
CA TYR A 198 10.63 13.66 -9.87
C TYR A 198 11.92 13.87 -10.68
N LYS A 199 11.79 14.14 -11.98
CA LYS A 199 12.92 14.42 -12.88
C LYS A 199 13.61 15.75 -12.59
N LYS A 200 12.88 16.70 -12.03
CA LYS A 200 13.38 18.05 -11.73
C LYS A 200 14.06 18.06 -10.37
N ASP A 201 14.79 19.11 -10.13
CA ASP A 201 15.32 19.42 -8.79
C ASP A 201 14.17 19.99 -7.95
N ILE A 202 13.65 19.20 -7.01
CA ILE A 202 12.55 19.60 -6.11
C ILE A 202 13.15 20.07 -4.79
N THR A 203 12.89 21.32 -4.45
CA THR A 203 13.37 21.91 -3.18
C THR A 203 12.40 21.64 -2.03
N LEU A 204 12.92 21.69 -0.80
CA LEU A 204 12.08 21.56 0.40
C LEU A 204 11.12 22.73 0.57
N GLU A 205 11.52 23.92 0.14
CA GLU A 205 10.72 25.14 0.13
C GLU A 205 9.49 24.97 -0.77
N GLU A 206 9.70 24.41 -1.93
CA GLU A 206 8.64 24.14 -2.92
C GLU A 206 7.56 23.22 -2.35
N VAL A 207 7.96 22.07 -1.81
CA VAL A 207 6.99 21.10 -1.26
C VAL A 207 6.39 21.55 0.08
N ALA A 208 7.10 22.31 0.87
CA ALA A 208 6.59 22.92 2.09
C ALA A 208 5.48 23.94 1.77
N SER A 209 5.66 24.76 0.72
CA SER A 209 4.67 25.73 0.27
C SER A 209 3.38 25.06 -0.22
N LEU A 210 3.46 23.88 -0.88
CA LEU A 210 2.30 23.10 -1.32
C LEU A 210 1.36 22.69 -0.15
N SER A 211 1.95 22.56 1.02
CA SER A 211 1.25 22.16 2.25
C SER A 211 0.97 23.31 3.21
N ASN A 212 1.33 24.55 2.82
CA ASN A 212 1.24 25.74 3.65
C ASN A 212 2.01 25.58 4.98
N LEU A 213 3.21 24.98 4.94
CA LEU A 213 4.07 24.77 6.10
C LEU A 213 5.42 25.44 5.90
N SER A 214 6.09 25.78 7.01
CA SER A 214 7.52 26.09 6.97
C SER A 214 8.31 24.82 6.65
N VAL A 215 9.52 24.93 6.10
CA VAL A 215 10.39 23.79 5.76
C VAL A 215 10.58 22.85 6.97
N THR A 216 10.86 23.39 8.14
CA THR A 216 11.05 22.60 9.37
C THR A 216 9.77 21.85 9.76
N SER A 217 8.61 22.51 9.69
CA SER A 217 7.32 21.89 9.99
C SER A 217 6.96 20.83 8.95
N PHE A 218 7.25 21.08 7.66
CA PHE A 218 7.07 20.13 6.59
C PHE A 218 7.91 18.86 6.79
N CYS A 219 9.22 19.00 7.06
CA CYS A 219 10.09 17.84 7.26
C CYS A 219 9.61 16.96 8.40
N ARG A 220 9.18 17.56 9.52
CA ARG A 220 8.61 16.85 10.66
C ARG A 220 7.26 16.19 10.30
N TYR A 221 6.38 16.93 9.64
CA TYR A 221 5.08 16.44 9.17
C TYR A 221 5.25 15.26 8.20
N PHE A 222 6.07 15.44 7.16
CA PHE A 222 6.27 14.41 6.15
C PHE A 222 6.86 13.13 6.73
N LYS A 223 7.87 13.26 7.62
CA LYS A 223 8.46 12.10 8.31
C LYS A 223 7.47 11.42 9.26
N LEU A 224 6.60 12.18 9.93
CA LEU A 224 5.53 11.62 10.77
C LEU A 224 4.55 10.79 9.94
N MET A 225 4.12 11.34 8.78
CA MET A 225 3.10 10.74 7.92
C MET A 225 3.64 9.53 7.11
N THR A 226 4.88 9.61 6.61
CA THR A 226 5.43 8.61 5.68
C THR A 226 6.49 7.70 6.30
N LYS A 227 6.92 7.99 7.55
CA LYS A 227 8.06 7.34 8.24
C LYS A 227 9.41 7.49 7.52
N LYS A 228 9.48 8.32 6.48
CA LYS A 228 10.68 8.59 5.67
C LYS A 228 10.95 10.08 5.58
N THR A 229 12.20 10.46 5.29
CA THR A 229 12.47 11.84 4.87
C THR A 229 11.90 12.07 3.48
N PHE A 230 11.59 13.32 3.14
CA PHE A 230 11.15 13.67 1.78
C PHE A 230 12.21 13.30 0.73
N TYR A 231 13.49 13.47 1.07
CA TYR A 231 14.59 13.11 0.18
C TYR A 231 14.66 11.60 -0.08
N ASP A 232 14.54 10.74 0.95
CA ASP A 232 14.50 9.29 0.75
C ASP A 232 13.30 8.89 -0.11
N PHE A 233 12.16 9.52 0.07
CA PHE A 233 10.96 9.29 -0.73
C PHE A 233 11.18 9.65 -2.21
N LEU A 234 11.76 10.83 -2.49
CA LEU A 234 12.10 11.26 -3.85
C LEU A 234 13.09 10.29 -4.52
N ILE A 235 14.11 9.85 -3.77
CA ILE A 235 15.10 8.88 -4.26
C ILE A 235 14.42 7.55 -4.63
N GLU A 236 13.53 7.05 -3.80
CA GLU A 236 12.81 5.80 -4.11
C GLU A 236 11.99 5.92 -5.39
N ILE A 237 11.30 7.04 -5.62
CA ILE A 237 10.58 7.30 -6.86
C ILE A 237 11.53 7.28 -8.06
N ARG A 238 12.66 8.00 -7.97
CA ARG A 238 13.66 8.06 -9.04
C ARG A 238 14.25 6.70 -9.37
N VAL A 239 14.66 5.94 -8.35
CA VAL A 239 15.21 4.58 -8.51
C VAL A 239 14.19 3.66 -9.17
N SER A 240 12.98 3.79 -8.83
CA SER A 240 11.90 2.98 -9.35
C SER A 240 11.64 3.21 -10.84
N HIS A 241 11.62 4.47 -11.27
CA HIS A 241 11.58 4.77 -12.70
C HIS A 241 12.82 4.23 -13.42
N ALA A 242 14.01 4.31 -12.78
CA ALA A 242 15.23 3.74 -13.32
C ALA A 242 15.13 2.21 -13.49
N CYS A 243 14.55 1.50 -12.55
CA CYS A 243 14.31 0.05 -12.67
C CYS A 243 13.52 -0.29 -13.94
N ARG A 244 12.44 0.45 -14.22
CA ARG A 244 11.64 0.26 -15.43
C ARG A 244 12.45 0.52 -16.68
N PHE A 245 13.17 1.65 -16.77
CA PHE A 245 13.99 1.98 -17.96
C PHE A 245 15.13 0.99 -18.18
N LEU A 246 15.70 0.41 -17.12
CA LEU A 246 16.71 -0.63 -17.22
C LEU A 246 16.15 -1.92 -17.85
N ILE A 247 14.91 -2.30 -17.48
CA ILE A 247 14.21 -3.46 -18.06
C ILE A 247 13.80 -3.19 -19.51
N GLU A 248 13.33 -2.00 -19.84
CA GLU A 248 13.01 -1.59 -21.21
C GLU A 248 14.24 -1.64 -22.14
N ASN A 249 15.44 -1.53 -21.59
CA ASN A 249 16.74 -1.65 -22.28
C ASN A 249 16.90 -0.75 -23.53
N LYS A 250 16.24 0.40 -23.54
CA LYS A 250 16.28 1.34 -24.68
C LYS A 250 17.36 2.39 -24.55
N LEU A 251 17.87 2.62 -23.34
CA LEU A 251 18.81 3.69 -23.03
C LEU A 251 20.05 3.16 -22.30
N PRO A 252 21.21 3.78 -22.47
CA PRO A 252 22.39 3.56 -21.62
C PRO A 252 22.09 3.90 -20.17
N THR A 253 22.71 3.17 -19.24
CA THR A 253 22.49 3.35 -17.78
C THR A 253 22.80 4.79 -17.31
N GLU A 254 23.77 5.45 -17.93
CA GLU A 254 24.10 6.86 -17.62
C GLU A 254 22.97 7.81 -18.03
N MET A 255 22.36 7.59 -19.19
CA MET A 255 21.21 8.40 -19.61
C MET A 255 20.01 8.17 -18.70
N ILE A 256 19.76 6.91 -18.31
CA ILE A 256 18.70 6.57 -17.34
C ILE A 256 18.91 7.31 -16.03
N CYS A 257 20.16 7.44 -15.55
CA CYS A 257 20.49 8.21 -14.36
C CYS A 257 19.94 9.65 -14.45
N PHE A 258 20.29 10.38 -15.52
CA PHE A 258 19.87 11.78 -15.70
C PHE A 258 18.37 11.90 -15.98
N ASP A 259 17.80 11.02 -16.78
CA ASP A 259 16.38 10.98 -17.10
C ASP A 259 15.50 10.69 -15.86
N CYS A 260 16.08 10.07 -14.83
CA CYS A 260 15.44 9.87 -13.54
C CYS A 260 15.70 11.01 -12.53
N GLY A 261 16.36 12.09 -12.93
CA GLY A 261 16.58 13.28 -12.10
C GLY A 261 17.76 13.18 -11.15
N PHE A 262 18.70 12.25 -11.35
CA PHE A 262 19.96 12.24 -10.63
C PHE A 262 20.97 13.14 -11.32
N ASN A 263 21.70 13.95 -10.55
CA ASN A 263 22.70 14.88 -11.07
C ASN A 263 24.08 14.23 -11.25
N ASN A 264 24.25 12.97 -10.80
CA ASN A 264 25.56 12.33 -10.73
C ASN A 264 25.41 10.80 -10.71
N VAL A 265 26.15 10.15 -11.59
CA VAL A 265 26.12 8.68 -11.78
C VAL A 265 26.53 7.94 -10.50
N SER A 266 27.56 8.41 -9.77
CA SER A 266 28.02 7.76 -8.54
C SER A 266 26.93 7.80 -7.46
N ASN A 267 26.23 8.91 -7.31
CA ASN A 267 25.07 9.03 -6.42
C ASN A 267 23.94 8.11 -6.83
N PHE A 268 23.66 8.03 -8.14
CA PHE A 268 22.65 7.12 -8.68
C PHE A 268 22.97 5.67 -8.31
N TYR A 269 24.18 5.19 -8.60
CA TYR A 269 24.59 3.80 -8.27
C TYR A 269 24.47 3.50 -6.78
N ARG A 270 24.92 4.42 -5.92
CA ARG A 270 24.84 4.29 -4.46
C ARG A 270 23.39 4.18 -3.99
N HIS A 271 22.51 5.08 -4.45
CA HIS A 271 21.10 5.08 -4.06
C HIS A 271 20.34 3.92 -4.67
N PHE A 272 20.62 3.57 -5.92
CA PHE A 272 20.02 2.42 -6.58
C PHE A 272 20.33 1.13 -5.80
N LYS A 273 21.61 0.91 -5.43
CA LYS A 273 22.01 -0.24 -4.63
C LYS A 273 21.41 -0.21 -3.22
N LYS A 274 21.29 0.96 -2.58
CA LYS A 274 20.64 1.12 -1.27
C LYS A 274 19.16 0.68 -1.33
N VAL A 275 18.45 1.04 -2.41
CA VAL A 275 17.00 0.79 -2.55
C VAL A 275 16.71 -0.63 -3.04
N THR A 276 17.47 -1.13 -4.03
CA THR A 276 17.19 -2.42 -4.71
C THR A 276 18.02 -3.59 -4.20
N GLY A 277 19.06 -3.32 -3.41
CA GLY A 277 20.05 -4.33 -3.02
C GLY A 277 21.08 -4.68 -4.09
N MET A 278 20.93 -4.18 -5.33
CA MET A 278 21.75 -4.53 -6.50
C MET A 278 22.32 -3.28 -7.17
N THR A 279 23.39 -3.46 -7.95
CA THR A 279 23.81 -2.39 -8.88
C THR A 279 22.84 -2.30 -10.07
N PRO A 280 22.75 -1.15 -10.77
CA PRO A 280 21.92 -1.04 -11.97
C PRO A 280 22.25 -2.09 -13.05
N LEU A 281 23.52 -2.44 -13.20
CA LEU A 281 23.97 -3.45 -14.16
C LEU A 281 23.55 -4.88 -13.76
N ASP A 282 23.68 -5.22 -12.48
CA ASP A 282 23.25 -6.52 -11.98
C ASP A 282 21.74 -6.67 -12.06
N TYR A 283 21.02 -5.58 -11.76
CA TYR A 283 19.58 -5.51 -11.90
C TYR A 283 19.15 -5.76 -13.36
N LYS A 284 19.78 -5.05 -14.30
CA LYS A 284 19.55 -5.23 -15.72
C LYS A 284 19.80 -6.67 -16.18
N ARG A 285 20.92 -7.29 -15.77
CA ARG A 285 21.23 -8.68 -16.10
C ARG A 285 20.17 -9.65 -15.56
N LYS A 286 19.72 -9.44 -14.34
CA LYS A 286 18.74 -10.33 -13.69
C LYS A 286 17.37 -10.35 -14.39
N TYR A 287 16.96 -9.25 -14.98
CA TYR A 287 15.60 -9.11 -15.55
C TYR A 287 15.55 -9.09 -17.07
N LEU A 288 16.71 -9.16 -17.78
CA LEU A 288 16.79 -9.26 -19.24
C LEU A 288 17.22 -10.66 -19.73
N ASN A 289 17.69 -11.51 -18.84
CA ASN A 289 17.96 -12.92 -19.08
C ASN A 289 16.81 -13.74 -18.47
#